data_de885ef35cf214ffff0f50b11990d42d
#
_entry.id   de885ef35cf214ffff0f50b11990d42d
#
_cell.length_a   1.000
_cell.length_b   1.000
_cell.length_c   1.000
_cell.angle_alpha   90.00
_cell.angle_beta   90.00
_cell.angle_gamma   90.00
#
_symmetry.space_group_name_H-M   'P 1'
#
loop_
_entity.id
_entity.type
_entity.pdbx_description
1 polymer ?
#
loop_
_entity_poly.entity_id
_entity_poly.type
_entity_poly.pdbx_seq_one_letter_code
_entity_poly.pdbx_strand_id
1 'polypeptide(L)'
;MKYKIENRDDVERITTVGILAELPKCDKPEKGAIVIRENKNDIMEETFRGLRTNLLFMLGKDDKVVLFSSTQPGEGKSFVAGNTAVSLAFLGKKVIVVGMDIRKPDLNKVFNLSRRAEGITNYLSDPENVNLFDMVQHSDISPNLDILPEGPVPPNPTELVARDVLVLDLSLIHI
;
A
#
# COMPACT_ATOMS: atom_id res chain seq x y z
N MET A 1 -26.18 21.49 -0.11
CA MET A 1 -25.51 21.26 1.18
C MET A 1 -24.33 20.33 0.91
N LYS A 2 -23.08 20.75 1.06
CA LYS A 2 -21.94 19.85 0.94
C LYS A 2 -21.77 19.17 2.31
N TYR A 3 -22.11 17.90 2.39
CA TYR A 3 -21.77 17.10 3.58
C TYR A 3 -20.26 16.90 3.60
N LYS A 4 -19.63 17.38 4.64
CA LYS A 4 -18.22 17.14 4.92
C LYS A 4 -18.15 16.09 6.04
N ILE A 5 -17.40 15.03 5.80
CA ILE A 5 -17.13 14.03 6.83
C ILE A 5 -16.07 14.62 7.75
N GLU A 6 -16.37 14.73 9.04
CA GLU A 6 -15.49 15.31 10.05
C GLU A 6 -15.14 14.31 11.15
N ASN A 7 -15.96 13.28 11.34
CA ASN A 7 -15.80 12.29 12.39
C ASN A 7 -16.39 10.93 12.02
N ARG A 8 -16.20 9.95 12.87
CA ARG A 8 -16.71 8.60 12.75
C ARG A 8 -18.22 8.53 12.57
N ASP A 9 -18.97 9.30 13.36
CA ASP A 9 -20.43 9.28 13.33
C ASP A 9 -20.97 9.69 11.95
N ASP A 10 -20.29 10.59 11.26
CA ASP A 10 -20.67 11.02 9.91
C ASP A 10 -20.54 9.87 8.91
N VAL A 11 -19.52 9.01 9.05
CA VAL A 11 -19.33 7.81 8.23
C VAL A 11 -20.40 6.78 8.55
N GLU A 12 -20.64 6.47 9.82
CA GLU A 12 -21.62 5.48 10.27
C GLU A 12 -23.06 5.82 9.86
N ARG A 13 -23.38 7.11 9.68
CA ARG A 13 -24.69 7.56 9.19
C ARG A 13 -24.91 7.29 7.69
N ILE A 14 -23.85 7.22 6.90
CA ILE A 14 -23.94 7.12 5.42
C ILE A 14 -23.61 5.73 4.88
N THR A 15 -23.01 4.87 5.69
CA THR A 15 -22.66 3.51 5.27
C THR A 15 -22.75 2.51 6.42
N THR A 16 -22.99 1.25 6.06
CA THR A 16 -22.94 0.09 6.98
C THR A 16 -21.57 -0.62 6.92
N VAL A 17 -20.64 -0.10 6.13
CA VAL A 17 -19.30 -0.67 6.04
C VAL A 17 -18.54 -0.40 7.34
N GLY A 18 -17.92 -1.44 7.90
CA GLY A 18 -17.17 -1.33 9.15
C GLY A 18 -15.98 -0.39 9.06
N ILE A 19 -15.77 0.41 10.09
CA ILE A 19 -14.60 1.26 10.24
C ILE A 19 -13.50 0.45 10.91
N LEU A 20 -12.38 0.24 10.22
CA LEU A 20 -11.25 -0.54 10.72
C LEU A 20 -10.44 0.22 11.77
N ALA A 21 -10.18 1.49 11.52
CA ALA A 21 -9.46 2.37 12.44
C ALA A 21 -9.67 3.84 12.07
N GLU A 22 -9.44 4.71 13.04
CA GLU A 22 -9.30 6.14 12.86
C GLU A 22 -7.83 6.51 13.06
N LEU A 23 -7.22 7.05 11.99
CA LEU A 23 -5.82 7.42 12.02
C LEU A 23 -5.69 8.89 12.40
N PRO A 24 -4.94 9.24 13.45
CA PRO A 24 -4.68 10.63 13.79
C PRO A 24 -3.87 11.28 12.67
N LYS A 25 -4.05 12.60 12.51
CA LYS A 25 -3.24 13.36 11.58
C LYS A 25 -1.77 13.25 11.97
N CYS A 26 -0.95 12.74 11.07
CA CYS A 26 0.48 12.68 11.24
C CYS A 26 1.12 14.00 10.79
N ASP A 27 1.82 14.69 11.67
CA ASP A 27 2.72 15.76 11.26
C ASP A 27 3.85 15.12 10.45
N LYS A 28 4.23 15.77 9.33
CA LYS A 28 5.11 15.19 8.29
C LYS A 28 6.34 14.52 8.92
N PRO A 29 6.55 13.23 8.70
CA PRO A 29 7.74 12.57 9.18
C PRO A 29 8.98 13.19 8.53
N GLU A 30 10.04 13.39 9.31
CA GLU A 30 11.28 14.04 8.86
C GLU A 30 11.98 13.27 7.73
N LYS A 31 11.77 11.96 7.63
CA LYS A 31 12.30 11.09 6.56
C LYS A 31 11.31 9.98 6.20
N GLY A 32 10.81 10.03 4.97
CA GLY A 32 9.87 9.03 4.43
C GLY A 32 8.49 9.10 5.10
N ALA A 33 7.57 8.27 4.64
CA ALA A 33 6.20 8.22 5.19
C ALA A 33 5.98 7.03 6.14
N ILE A 34 7.00 6.21 6.40
CA ILE A 34 6.90 5.10 7.35
C ILE A 34 7.14 5.64 8.77
N VAL A 35 6.09 5.54 9.60
CA VAL A 35 6.09 5.98 10.99
C VAL A 35 6.21 4.81 11.97
N ILE A 36 5.86 3.60 11.53
CA ILE A 36 5.94 2.38 12.33
C ILE A 36 7.41 1.96 12.47
N ARG A 37 7.82 1.70 13.70
CA ARG A 37 9.17 1.25 14.04
C ARG A 37 9.10 0.13 15.06
N GLU A 38 10.00 -0.81 14.96
CA GLU A 38 10.12 -1.89 15.93
C GLU A 38 10.40 -1.31 17.33
N ASN A 39 9.64 -1.76 18.33
CA ASN A 39 9.78 -1.38 19.73
C ASN A 39 9.49 0.09 20.10
N LYS A 40 8.75 0.83 19.28
CA LYS A 40 8.17 2.11 19.66
C LYS A 40 6.74 1.92 20.15
N ASN A 41 6.35 2.66 21.18
CA ASN A 41 5.00 2.65 21.74
C ASN A 41 4.43 4.08 21.69
N ASP A 42 4.27 4.62 20.48
CA ASP A 42 3.57 5.88 20.30
C ASP A 42 2.11 5.64 19.80
N ILE A 43 1.33 6.72 19.84
CA ILE A 43 -0.10 6.67 19.45
C ILE A 43 -0.28 6.14 18.03
N MET A 44 0.62 6.49 17.12
CA MET A 44 0.52 6.07 15.73
C MET A 44 0.76 4.56 15.59
N GLU A 45 1.76 4.05 16.29
CA GLU A 45 2.05 2.61 16.30
C GLU A 45 0.91 1.80 16.91
N GLU A 46 0.36 2.25 18.03
CA GLU A 46 -0.82 1.66 18.67
C GLU A 46 -2.01 1.63 17.68
N THR A 47 -2.23 2.72 16.96
CA THR A 47 -3.33 2.81 15.99
C THR A 47 -3.13 1.83 14.83
N PHE A 48 -1.92 1.72 14.28
CA PHE A 48 -1.64 0.74 13.21
C PHE A 48 -1.66 -0.70 13.73
N ARG A 49 -1.30 -0.95 14.97
CA ARG A 49 -1.46 -2.26 15.61
C ARG A 49 -2.93 -2.65 15.72
N GLY A 50 -3.78 -1.71 16.13
CA GLY A 50 -5.24 -1.88 16.14
C GLY A 50 -5.81 -2.12 14.73
N LEU A 51 -5.42 -1.29 13.74
CA LEU A 51 -5.79 -1.47 12.34
C LEU A 51 -5.43 -2.87 11.83
N ARG A 52 -4.18 -3.30 12.05
CA ARG A 52 -3.69 -4.63 11.66
C ARG A 52 -4.52 -5.74 12.29
N THR A 53 -4.82 -5.62 13.58
CA THR A 53 -5.62 -6.60 14.31
C THR A 53 -7.02 -6.72 13.70
N ASN A 54 -7.69 -5.60 13.50
CA ASN A 54 -9.02 -5.57 12.90
C ASN A 54 -9.01 -6.10 11.46
N LEU A 55 -7.98 -5.75 10.67
CA LEU A 55 -7.80 -6.27 9.33
C LEU A 55 -7.68 -7.79 9.33
N LEU A 56 -6.82 -8.36 10.19
CA LEU A 56 -6.62 -9.80 10.28
C LEU A 56 -7.88 -10.55 10.74
N PHE A 57 -8.73 -9.92 11.55
CA PHE A 57 -10.04 -10.50 11.93
C PHE A 57 -11.03 -10.51 10.78
N MET A 58 -10.95 -9.54 9.86
CA MET A 58 -11.85 -9.44 8.70
C MET A 58 -11.42 -10.37 7.56
N LEU A 59 -10.12 -10.65 7.44
CA LEU A 59 -9.61 -11.53 6.41
C LEU A 59 -10.00 -12.99 6.71
N GLY A 60 -10.54 -13.66 5.70
CA GLY A 60 -10.72 -15.11 5.72
C GLY A 60 -9.38 -15.84 5.72
N LYS A 61 -9.42 -17.15 6.00
CA LYS A 61 -8.21 -17.98 6.10
C LYS A 61 -7.37 -17.98 4.82
N ASP A 62 -8.03 -17.84 3.67
CA ASP A 62 -7.41 -17.91 2.35
C ASP A 62 -7.23 -16.52 1.71
N ASP A 63 -7.70 -15.45 2.37
CA ASP A 63 -7.55 -14.09 1.88
C ASP A 63 -6.11 -13.61 2.10
N LYS A 64 -5.43 -13.29 1.00
CA LYS A 64 -4.02 -12.86 1.01
C LYS A 64 -3.81 -11.51 0.36
N VAL A 65 -4.84 -10.98 -0.30
CA VAL A 65 -4.75 -9.72 -1.04
C VAL A 65 -5.62 -8.66 -0.39
N VAL A 66 -5.03 -7.51 -0.09
CA VAL A 66 -5.73 -6.34 0.46
C VAL A 66 -5.56 -5.17 -0.49
N LEU A 67 -6.67 -4.64 -1.00
CA LEU A 67 -6.68 -3.47 -1.85
C LEU A 67 -6.92 -2.20 -1.04
N PHE A 68 -5.99 -1.25 -1.13
CA PHE A 68 -6.16 0.10 -0.59
C PHE A 68 -6.59 1.06 -1.70
N SER A 69 -7.74 1.67 -1.55
CA SER A 69 -8.27 2.66 -2.49
C SER A 69 -8.65 3.95 -1.77
N SER A 70 -8.77 5.04 -2.51
CA SER A 70 -9.23 6.34 -1.99
C SER A 70 -10.05 7.07 -3.06
N THR A 71 -10.94 7.97 -2.63
CA THR A 71 -11.81 8.72 -3.54
C THR A 71 -11.06 9.87 -4.22
N GLN A 72 -10.07 10.45 -3.53
CA GLN A 72 -9.29 11.57 -4.02
C GLN A 72 -7.78 11.36 -3.82
N PRO A 73 -6.95 11.95 -4.69
CA PRO A 73 -5.51 11.96 -4.48
C PRO A 73 -5.13 12.70 -3.18
N GLY A 74 -4.19 12.15 -2.43
CA GLY A 74 -3.67 12.81 -1.22
C GLY A 74 -4.43 12.48 0.07
N GLU A 75 -5.40 11.58 0.07
CA GLU A 75 -6.12 11.11 1.27
C GLU A 75 -5.29 10.17 2.16
N GLY A 76 -4.06 9.84 1.77
CA GLY A 76 -3.15 9.02 2.59
C GLY A 76 -3.17 7.53 2.26
N LYS A 77 -3.76 7.09 1.14
CA LYS A 77 -3.81 5.70 0.68
C LYS A 77 -2.45 4.99 0.81
N SER A 78 -1.42 5.53 0.17
CA SER A 78 -0.08 4.93 0.16
C SER A 78 0.58 4.96 1.55
N PHE A 79 0.31 5.99 2.35
CA PHE A 79 0.76 6.07 3.74
C PHE A 79 0.15 4.95 4.58
N VAL A 80 -1.16 4.75 4.49
CA VAL A 80 -1.87 3.72 5.26
C VAL A 80 -1.43 2.33 4.80
N ALA A 81 -1.38 2.08 3.49
CA ALA A 81 -0.94 0.79 2.95
C ALA A 81 0.48 0.44 3.39
N GLY A 82 1.43 1.36 3.22
CA GLY A 82 2.84 1.14 3.59
C GLY A 82 3.03 0.86 5.08
N ASN A 83 2.41 1.65 5.96
CA ASN A 83 2.54 1.43 7.40
C ASN A 83 1.82 0.17 7.87
N THR A 84 0.69 -0.20 7.26
CA THR A 84 0.01 -1.48 7.53
C THR A 84 0.90 -2.65 7.14
N ALA A 85 1.54 -2.59 5.97
CA ALA A 85 2.47 -3.61 5.50
C ALA A 85 3.66 -3.77 6.45
N VAL A 86 4.27 -2.68 6.90
CA VAL A 86 5.36 -2.72 7.91
C VAL A 86 4.87 -3.34 9.21
N SER A 87 3.68 -2.97 9.68
CA SER A 87 3.09 -3.52 10.90
C SER A 87 2.83 -5.04 10.79
N LEU A 88 2.42 -5.53 9.62
CA LEU A 88 2.26 -6.97 9.34
C LEU A 88 3.61 -7.68 9.26
N ALA A 89 4.62 -7.07 8.62
CA ALA A 89 5.96 -7.63 8.52
C ALA A 89 6.64 -7.78 9.89
N PHE A 90 6.45 -6.82 10.80
CA PHE A 90 6.93 -6.93 12.19
C PHE A 90 6.19 -8.00 13.00
N LEU A 91 4.98 -8.40 12.59
CA LEU A 91 4.30 -9.57 13.15
C LEU A 91 4.85 -10.91 12.59
N GLY A 92 5.85 -10.87 11.72
CA GLY A 92 6.45 -12.05 11.08
C GLY A 92 5.70 -12.55 9.84
N LYS A 93 4.73 -11.78 9.33
CA LYS A 93 4.08 -12.09 8.06
C LYS A 93 4.97 -11.68 6.89
N LYS A 94 5.09 -12.54 5.89
CA LYS A 94 5.71 -12.15 4.61
C LYS A 94 4.73 -11.25 3.86
N VAL A 95 5.17 -10.10 3.45
CA VAL A 95 4.33 -9.07 2.83
C VAL A 95 5.02 -8.49 1.61
N ILE A 96 4.26 -8.31 0.53
CA ILE A 96 4.68 -7.50 -0.60
C ILE A 96 3.72 -6.33 -0.79
N VAL A 97 4.25 -5.12 -0.93
CA VAL A 97 3.48 -3.94 -1.29
C VAL A 97 3.61 -3.69 -2.78
N VAL A 98 2.49 -3.71 -3.49
CA VAL A 98 2.45 -3.50 -4.93
C VAL A 98 1.88 -2.12 -5.26
N GLY A 99 2.67 -1.31 -5.95
CA GLY A 99 2.28 0.02 -6.41
C GLY A 99 1.47 -0.02 -7.68
N MET A 100 0.14 0.22 -7.57
CA MET A 100 -0.77 0.24 -8.72
C MET A 100 -1.24 1.65 -9.11
N ASP A 101 -0.83 2.69 -8.39
CA ASP A 101 -1.13 4.08 -8.77
C ASP A 101 -0.10 4.60 -9.79
N ILE A 102 -0.11 4.03 -10.99
CA ILE A 102 0.84 4.37 -12.06
C ILE A 102 0.68 5.78 -12.63
N ARG A 103 -0.40 6.49 -12.27
CA ARG A 103 -0.61 7.89 -12.65
C ARG A 103 0.11 8.86 -11.72
N LYS A 104 0.13 8.54 -10.41
CA LYS A 104 0.77 9.34 -9.37
C LYS A 104 1.56 8.43 -8.43
N PRO A 105 2.68 7.87 -8.89
CA PRO A 105 3.47 6.92 -8.11
C PRO A 105 3.97 7.56 -6.81
N ASP A 106 3.73 6.88 -5.69
CA ASP A 106 4.01 7.39 -4.36
C ASP A 106 4.81 6.43 -3.48
N LEU A 107 4.90 5.14 -3.81
CA LEU A 107 5.63 4.16 -2.99
C LEU A 107 7.11 4.50 -2.86
N ASN A 108 7.72 5.06 -3.91
CA ASN A 108 9.11 5.53 -3.84
C ASN A 108 9.33 6.56 -2.73
N LYS A 109 8.36 7.42 -2.47
CA LYS A 109 8.41 8.40 -1.37
C LYS A 109 8.11 7.77 -0.02
N VAL A 110 7.14 6.84 0.02
CA VAL A 110 6.73 6.15 1.24
C VAL A 110 7.89 5.35 1.81
N PHE A 111 8.57 4.57 0.97
CA PHE A 111 9.67 3.68 1.38
C PHE A 111 11.06 4.26 1.14
N ASN A 112 11.16 5.52 0.74
CA ASN A 112 12.42 6.20 0.43
C ASN A 112 13.27 5.46 -0.62
N LEU A 113 12.62 4.89 -1.64
CA LEU A 113 13.28 4.21 -2.75
C LEU A 113 13.87 5.22 -3.74
N SER A 114 14.74 4.75 -4.63
CA SER A 114 15.25 5.57 -5.73
C SER A 114 14.11 6.13 -6.59
N ARG A 115 14.18 7.40 -6.97
CA ARG A 115 13.20 8.02 -7.89
C ARG A 115 13.19 7.39 -9.28
N ARG A 116 14.23 6.64 -9.65
CA ARG A 116 14.35 5.90 -10.92
C ARG A 116 14.14 4.41 -10.72
N ALA A 117 13.51 4.01 -9.62
CA ALA A 117 13.22 2.61 -9.40
C ALA A 117 12.37 2.09 -10.57
N GLU A 118 12.82 1.03 -11.18
CA GLU A 118 12.02 0.23 -12.09
C GLU A 118 10.90 -0.43 -11.32
N GLY A 119 9.79 -0.69 -11.98
CA GLY A 119 8.62 -1.22 -11.33
C GLY A 119 7.61 -1.81 -12.32
N ILE A 120 6.39 -1.96 -11.85
CA ILE A 120 5.35 -2.66 -12.60
C ILE A 120 5.11 -2.08 -14.01
N THR A 121 5.29 -0.77 -14.21
CA THR A 121 5.11 -0.15 -15.54
C THR A 121 6.17 -0.56 -16.54
N ASN A 122 7.38 -0.89 -16.12
CA ASN A 122 8.42 -1.43 -16.99
C ASN A 122 7.99 -2.80 -17.51
N TYR A 123 7.56 -3.68 -16.60
CA TYR A 123 7.05 -4.99 -16.98
C TYR A 123 5.82 -4.91 -17.88
N LEU A 124 4.82 -4.10 -17.55
CA LEU A 124 3.61 -3.93 -18.37
C LEU A 124 3.88 -3.36 -19.76
N SER A 125 4.96 -2.60 -19.90
CA SER A 125 5.36 -2.03 -21.21
C SER A 125 6.03 -3.07 -22.11
N ASP A 126 6.79 -4.00 -21.56
CA ASP A 126 7.53 -5.03 -22.29
C ASP A 126 7.56 -6.37 -21.54
N PRO A 127 6.42 -7.06 -21.43
CA PRO A 127 6.29 -8.29 -20.64
C PRO A 127 7.06 -9.49 -21.22
N GLU A 128 7.47 -9.43 -22.47
CA GLU A 128 8.24 -10.51 -23.10
C GLU A 128 9.72 -10.47 -22.71
N ASN A 129 10.26 -9.27 -22.43
CA ASN A 129 11.69 -9.08 -22.17
C ASN A 129 11.99 -8.67 -20.73
N VAL A 130 10.99 -8.25 -19.97
CA VAL A 130 11.13 -7.79 -18.56
C VAL A 130 10.52 -8.82 -17.62
N ASN A 131 11.27 -9.29 -16.64
CA ASN A 131 10.76 -10.18 -15.62
C ASN A 131 10.24 -9.37 -14.42
N LEU A 132 8.98 -9.58 -14.04
CA LEU A 132 8.34 -8.88 -12.94
C LEU A 132 9.09 -9.04 -11.61
N PHE A 133 9.64 -10.23 -11.36
CA PHE A 133 10.35 -10.51 -10.11
C PHE A 133 11.66 -9.73 -9.96
N ASP A 134 12.28 -9.33 -11.07
CA ASP A 134 13.51 -8.52 -11.03
C ASP A 134 13.22 -7.08 -10.59
N MET A 135 11.93 -6.66 -10.63
CA MET A 135 11.49 -5.34 -10.16
C MET A 135 11.16 -5.31 -8.67
N VAL A 136 11.07 -6.48 -8.01
CA VAL A 136 10.79 -6.57 -6.58
C VAL A 136 12.02 -6.15 -5.79
N GLN A 137 11.84 -5.24 -4.85
CA GLN A 137 12.89 -4.73 -3.98
C GLN A 137 12.67 -5.21 -2.55
N HIS A 138 13.70 -5.73 -1.92
CA HIS A 138 13.69 -6.03 -0.49
C HIS A 138 13.77 -4.73 0.32
N SER A 139 12.97 -4.64 1.36
CA SER A 139 12.97 -3.48 2.25
C SER A 139 14.04 -3.59 3.33
N ASP A 140 14.75 -2.49 3.58
CA ASP A 140 15.67 -2.37 4.72
C ASP A 140 14.93 -2.29 6.08
N ILE A 141 13.59 -2.14 6.08
CA ILE A 141 12.79 -2.00 7.30
C ILE A 141 12.55 -3.35 7.96
N SER A 142 12.31 -4.40 7.17
CA SER A 142 12.07 -5.75 7.68
C SER A 142 12.42 -6.79 6.60
N PRO A 143 13.03 -7.93 6.98
CA PRO A 143 13.31 -9.03 6.06
C PRO A 143 12.03 -9.73 5.54
N ASN A 144 10.89 -9.42 6.12
CA ASN A 144 9.60 -9.95 5.73
C ASN A 144 8.81 -8.99 4.82
N LEU A 145 9.43 -7.90 4.34
CA LEU A 145 8.76 -6.88 3.55
C LEU A 145 9.46 -6.69 2.21
N ASP A 146 8.71 -6.91 1.16
CA ASP A 146 9.10 -6.65 -0.22
C ASP A 146 8.25 -5.52 -0.81
N ILE A 147 8.79 -4.83 -1.80
CA ILE A 147 8.13 -3.71 -2.47
C ILE A 147 8.27 -3.90 -3.98
N LEU A 148 7.14 -3.89 -4.67
CA LEU A 148 7.08 -3.76 -6.11
C LEU A 148 6.58 -2.35 -6.44
N PRO A 149 7.47 -1.41 -6.76
CA PRO A 149 7.08 -0.03 -7.01
C PRO A 149 6.32 0.11 -8.32
N GLU A 150 5.67 1.26 -8.49
CA GLU A 150 4.92 1.59 -9.71
C GLU A 150 5.82 1.66 -10.95
N GLY A 151 7.05 2.12 -10.78
CA GLY A 151 7.96 2.44 -11.89
C GLY A 151 7.71 3.83 -12.49
N PRO A 152 8.31 4.14 -13.65
CA PRO A 152 8.13 5.43 -14.32
C PRO A 152 6.70 5.61 -14.83
N VAL A 153 6.19 6.86 -14.83
CA VAL A 153 4.85 7.16 -15.34
C VAL A 153 4.83 6.94 -16.86
N PRO A 154 3.99 6.01 -17.35
CA PRO A 154 3.89 5.75 -18.78
C PRO A 154 3.06 6.83 -19.49
N PRO A 155 3.22 7.00 -20.81
CA PRO A 155 2.44 7.99 -21.57
C PRO A 155 0.94 7.66 -21.66
N ASN A 156 0.58 6.37 -21.56
CA ASN A 156 -0.80 5.86 -21.65
C ASN A 156 -1.16 4.92 -20.49
N PRO A 157 -1.28 5.44 -19.26
CA PRO A 157 -1.46 4.63 -18.05
C PRO A 157 -2.71 3.73 -18.09
N THR A 158 -3.81 4.24 -18.61
CA THR A 158 -5.10 3.52 -18.64
C THR A 158 -5.07 2.27 -19.52
N GLU A 159 -4.45 2.39 -20.69
CA GLU A 159 -4.32 1.26 -21.64
C GLU A 159 -3.36 0.20 -21.10
N LEU A 160 -2.34 0.63 -20.37
CA LEU A 160 -1.34 -0.27 -19.82
C LEU A 160 -1.93 -1.21 -18.75
N VAL A 161 -2.77 -0.67 -17.86
CA VAL A 161 -3.43 -1.47 -16.79
C VAL A 161 -4.53 -2.39 -17.36
N ALA A 162 -5.13 -2.03 -18.49
CA ALA A 162 -6.18 -2.84 -19.12
C ALA A 162 -5.67 -4.11 -19.82
N ARG A 163 -4.37 -4.35 -19.85
CA ARG A 163 -3.79 -5.55 -20.46
C ARG A 163 -3.99 -6.78 -19.58
N ASP A 164 -4.39 -7.91 -20.17
CA ASP A 164 -4.62 -9.18 -19.48
C ASP A 164 -3.37 -9.76 -18.79
N VAL A 165 -2.19 -9.32 -19.18
CA VAL A 165 -0.89 -9.72 -18.63
C VAL A 165 -0.81 -9.50 -17.11
N LEU A 166 -1.42 -8.43 -16.58
CA LEU A 166 -1.40 -8.12 -15.16
C LEU A 166 -2.15 -9.16 -14.31
N VAL A 167 -3.23 -9.73 -14.86
CA VAL A 167 -4.07 -10.71 -14.13
C VAL A 167 -3.36 -12.04 -13.96
N LEU A 168 -2.57 -12.44 -14.96
CA LEU A 168 -1.86 -13.73 -14.94
C LEU A 168 -0.70 -13.75 -13.95
N ASP A 169 0.04 -12.66 -13.82
CA ASP A 169 1.28 -12.67 -13.06
C ASP A 169 1.11 -12.25 -11.59
N LEU A 170 0.12 -11.42 -11.25
CA LEU A 170 -0.21 -11.16 -9.84
C LEU A 170 -0.76 -12.41 -9.13
N SER A 171 -1.32 -13.37 -9.87
CA SER A 171 -1.73 -14.68 -9.33
C SER A 171 -0.55 -15.57 -8.94
N LEU A 172 0.65 -15.30 -9.45
CA LEU A 172 1.89 -16.03 -9.15
C LEU A 172 2.63 -15.45 -7.93
N ILE A 173 2.29 -14.26 -7.48
CA ILE A 173 2.85 -13.66 -6.26
C ILE A 173 2.07 -14.22 -5.06
N HIS A 174 2.38 -15.46 -4.69
CA HIS A 174 1.90 -16.07 -3.46
C HIS A 174 2.76 -15.60 -2.27
N ILE A 175 2.11 -14.92 -1.35
CA ILE A 175 2.68 -14.47 -0.08
C ILE A 175 2.29 -15.46 1.02
#